data_7f1628b16fb96f0cde1ec9901ec97846
#
_entry.id   7f1628b16fb96f0cde1ec9901ec97846
#
_cell.length_a   1.000
_cell.length_b   1.000
_cell.length_c   1.000
_cell.angle_alpha   90.00
_cell.angle_beta   90.00
_cell.angle_gamma   90.00
#
_symmetry.space_group_name_H-M   'P 1'
#
loop_
_entity.id
_entity.type
_entity.pdbx_description
1 polymer ?
#
loop_
_entity_poly.entity_id
_entity_poly.type
_entity_poly.pdbx_seq_one_letter_code
_entity_poly.pdbx_strand_id
1 'polypeptide(L)'
;MAPLKVAVVADLLEEKWPSMDLVADMLVEHLRREHAGRIEPVLIRPPLRGRLLRVPGAREMRAAFSVDRFTNRLWDYPAVTRGLARSFDVFHIVDHSYAHLVHTLPPDRTLVTCHDLDTFRSILEPAHDVRSFMFRAMTRRIFAGLRSAGHVACDTEATRDALVARGGFDPARTSVVLNGPHPSCTPAAEPAADVEAARLLGPAGRTTELLHVGSTIARKRIDVLLRVVAAVRRERQDVRLVRVGGPFTAEQRTLVRDLGLEPFIVVLPFLDRATLAAVYRRSALVLLPSEREGFGLPVLEALACGTPVVASDIDALREVGGAAVQYCPPEDVEAWTTTVAGALTERGERPDQWTARRRAGNERAASFSWSRYTTEVAALYTRLVSAAPTRT
;
A
#
# COMPACT_ATOMS: atom_id res chain seq x y z
N MET A 1 -11.45 -31.77 14.03
CA MET A 1 -12.41 -30.70 13.71
C MET A 1 -12.28 -30.38 12.23
N ALA A 2 -13.38 -30.09 11.53
CA ALA A 2 -13.29 -29.61 10.16
C ALA A 2 -12.52 -28.27 10.09
N PRO A 3 -11.80 -27.98 8.99
CA PRO A 3 -11.11 -26.72 8.84
C PRO A 3 -12.09 -25.55 8.81
N LEU A 4 -11.66 -24.41 9.34
CA LEU A 4 -12.43 -23.17 9.33
C LEU A 4 -12.50 -22.61 7.90
N LYS A 5 -13.68 -22.48 7.33
CA LYS A 5 -13.87 -21.93 5.99
C LYS A 5 -13.87 -20.40 6.04
N VAL A 6 -12.90 -19.78 5.39
CA VAL A 6 -12.70 -18.33 5.40
C VAL A 6 -12.87 -17.76 4.00
N ALA A 7 -13.82 -16.83 3.83
CA ALA A 7 -13.94 -16.02 2.62
C ALA A 7 -13.00 -14.82 2.72
N VAL A 8 -11.93 -14.78 1.93
CA VAL A 8 -11.07 -13.60 1.77
C VAL A 8 -11.64 -12.74 0.65
N VAL A 9 -12.28 -11.63 1.04
CA VAL A 9 -13.02 -10.73 0.15
C VAL A 9 -12.09 -9.60 -0.30
N ALA A 10 -11.64 -9.67 -1.55
CA ALA A 10 -10.66 -8.74 -2.13
C ALA A 10 -11.30 -7.72 -3.08
N ASP A 11 -10.57 -6.68 -3.42
CA ASP A 11 -10.95 -5.64 -4.36
C ASP A 11 -11.20 -6.18 -5.76
N LEU A 12 -11.94 -5.43 -6.56
CA LEU A 12 -12.04 -5.68 -8.00
C LEU A 12 -10.68 -5.46 -8.65
N LEU A 13 -10.15 -6.48 -9.34
CA LEU A 13 -8.81 -6.45 -9.94
C LEU A 13 -8.63 -5.26 -10.91
N GLU A 14 -9.70 -4.88 -11.58
CA GLU A 14 -9.73 -3.78 -12.55
C GLU A 14 -9.55 -2.40 -11.91
N GLU A 15 -9.67 -2.28 -10.58
CA GLU A 15 -9.37 -1.03 -9.86
C GLU A 15 -7.86 -0.77 -9.77
N LYS A 16 -7.04 -1.81 -9.97
CA LYS A 16 -5.56 -1.72 -10.03
C LYS A 16 -4.95 -1.09 -8.78
N TRP A 17 -5.24 -1.70 -7.63
CA TRP A 17 -4.61 -1.37 -6.35
C TRP A 17 -3.55 -2.43 -5.97
N PRO A 18 -2.30 -2.33 -6.51
CA PRO A 18 -1.29 -3.40 -6.34
C PRO A 18 -0.97 -3.74 -4.89
N SER A 19 -1.06 -2.77 -3.97
CA SER A 19 -0.85 -3.02 -2.54
C SER A 19 -1.96 -3.87 -1.93
N MET A 20 -3.21 -3.64 -2.31
CA MET A 20 -4.36 -4.43 -1.82
C MET A 20 -4.35 -5.83 -2.41
N ASP A 21 -4.01 -5.94 -3.70
CA ASP A 21 -3.82 -7.24 -4.35
C ASP A 21 -2.73 -8.05 -3.64
N LEU A 22 -1.60 -7.41 -3.28
CA LEU A 22 -0.53 -8.06 -2.53
C LEU A 22 -1.01 -8.63 -1.19
N VAL A 23 -1.75 -7.84 -0.41
CA VAL A 23 -2.24 -8.28 0.91
C VAL A 23 -3.17 -9.48 0.75
N ALA A 24 -4.11 -9.43 -0.20
CA ALA A 24 -5.04 -10.53 -0.44
C ALA A 24 -4.34 -11.82 -0.89
N ASP A 25 -3.41 -11.70 -1.84
CA ASP A 25 -2.72 -12.84 -2.43
C ASP A 25 -1.77 -13.50 -1.40
N MET A 26 -0.98 -12.70 -0.67
CA MET A 26 -0.09 -13.19 0.38
C MET A 26 -0.85 -13.81 1.55
N LEU A 27 -1.97 -13.22 1.95
CA LEU A 27 -2.83 -13.78 2.98
C LEU A 27 -3.32 -15.19 2.58
N VAL A 28 -3.86 -15.33 1.38
CA VAL A 28 -4.39 -16.63 0.90
C VAL A 28 -3.28 -17.65 0.74
N GLU A 29 -2.14 -17.26 0.16
CA GLU A 29 -0.99 -18.16 -0.05
C GLU A 29 -0.46 -18.69 1.29
N HIS A 30 -0.19 -17.82 2.26
CA HIS A 30 0.37 -18.20 3.55
C HIS A 30 -0.64 -18.98 4.40
N LEU A 31 -1.94 -18.65 4.38
CA LEU A 31 -2.95 -19.45 5.06
C LEU A 31 -3.01 -20.87 4.51
N ARG A 32 -2.95 -21.05 3.17
CA ARG A 32 -2.93 -22.38 2.54
C ARG A 32 -1.69 -23.19 2.90
N ARG A 33 -0.53 -22.52 2.95
CA ARG A 33 0.76 -23.16 3.22
C ARG A 33 0.97 -23.48 4.69
N GLU A 34 0.68 -22.53 5.58
CA GLU A 34 1.10 -22.58 6.99
C GLU A 34 -0.02 -22.99 7.94
N HIS A 35 -1.28 -22.83 7.53
CA HIS A 35 -2.46 -23.18 8.31
C HIS A 35 -3.32 -24.29 7.68
N ALA A 36 -2.73 -25.07 6.75
CA ALA A 36 -3.40 -26.20 6.10
C ALA A 36 -4.02 -27.15 7.16
N GLY A 37 -5.24 -27.63 6.88
CA GLY A 37 -6.00 -28.49 7.82
C GLY A 37 -6.69 -27.76 8.97
N ARG A 38 -6.34 -26.51 9.25
CA ARG A 38 -7.01 -25.66 10.25
C ARG A 38 -7.89 -24.58 9.62
N ILE A 39 -7.45 -24.02 8.50
CA ILE A 39 -8.12 -22.94 7.77
C ILE A 39 -8.17 -23.30 6.30
N GLU A 40 -9.34 -23.15 5.69
CA GLU A 40 -9.58 -23.29 4.24
C GLU A 40 -9.93 -21.90 3.66
N PRO A 41 -8.92 -21.14 3.18
CA PRO A 41 -9.16 -19.80 2.63
C PRO A 41 -9.64 -19.90 1.17
N VAL A 42 -10.71 -19.17 0.87
CA VAL A 42 -11.25 -19.01 -0.48
C VAL A 42 -11.22 -17.54 -0.86
N LEU A 43 -10.49 -17.20 -1.91
CA LEU A 43 -10.45 -15.83 -2.43
C LEU A 43 -11.77 -15.50 -3.15
N ILE A 44 -12.46 -14.48 -2.70
CA ILE A 44 -13.66 -13.93 -3.30
C ILE A 44 -13.28 -12.63 -4.01
N ARG A 45 -13.18 -12.70 -5.34
CA ARG A 45 -12.82 -11.56 -6.19
C ARG A 45 -13.65 -11.66 -7.49
N PRO A 46 -14.90 -11.18 -7.48
CA PRO A 46 -15.75 -11.26 -8.67
C PRO A 46 -15.18 -10.34 -9.76
N PRO A 47 -15.22 -10.76 -11.04
CA PRO A 47 -14.80 -9.93 -12.15
C PRO A 47 -15.75 -8.72 -12.32
N LEU A 48 -15.21 -7.59 -12.74
CA LEU A 48 -16.00 -6.40 -13.06
C LEU A 48 -16.93 -6.67 -14.25
N ARG A 49 -18.23 -6.51 -14.03
CA ARG A 49 -19.25 -6.61 -15.08
C ARG A 49 -19.29 -5.29 -15.86
N GLY A 50 -18.62 -5.24 -17.01
CA GLY A 50 -18.64 -4.09 -17.91
C GLY A 50 -19.99 -3.98 -18.60
N ARG A 51 -20.85 -3.08 -18.21
CA ARG A 51 -22.14 -2.75 -18.84
C ARG A 51 -21.95 -1.67 -19.90
N LEU A 52 -21.44 -0.52 -19.46
CA LEU A 52 -21.13 0.59 -20.36
C LEU A 52 -19.86 0.32 -21.18
N LEU A 53 -18.88 -0.37 -20.61
CA LEU A 53 -17.64 -0.75 -21.32
C LEU A 53 -17.89 -1.73 -22.50
N ARG A 54 -19.06 -2.34 -22.60
CA ARG A 54 -19.48 -3.16 -23.75
C ARG A 54 -20.06 -2.35 -24.91
N VAL A 55 -20.42 -1.08 -24.65
CA VAL A 55 -20.97 -0.21 -25.68
C VAL A 55 -19.83 0.24 -26.62
N PRO A 56 -19.96 0.08 -27.94
CA PRO A 56 -18.96 0.55 -28.90
C PRO A 56 -18.63 2.04 -28.67
N GLY A 57 -17.35 2.39 -28.62
CA GLY A 57 -16.87 3.76 -28.36
C GLY A 57 -16.83 4.20 -26.91
N ALA A 58 -17.44 3.47 -25.96
CA ALA A 58 -17.39 3.82 -24.54
C ALA A 58 -16.19 3.21 -23.80
N ARG A 59 -15.48 2.27 -24.40
CA ARG A 59 -14.37 1.52 -23.78
C ARG A 59 -13.22 2.40 -23.28
N GLU A 60 -12.96 3.50 -23.97
CA GLU A 60 -11.90 4.44 -23.65
C GLU A 60 -12.37 5.59 -22.73
N MET A 61 -13.66 5.66 -22.45
CA MET A 61 -14.25 6.72 -21.64
C MET A 61 -14.06 6.41 -20.15
N ARG A 62 -13.26 7.20 -19.44
CA ARG A 62 -13.11 7.14 -17.98
C ARG A 62 -14.45 7.16 -17.24
N ALA A 63 -15.44 7.87 -17.77
CA ALA A 63 -16.77 7.95 -17.21
C ALA A 63 -17.48 6.58 -17.24
N ALA A 64 -17.40 5.83 -18.35
CA ALA A 64 -18.01 4.50 -18.47
C ALA A 64 -17.40 3.52 -17.46
N PHE A 65 -16.08 3.51 -17.33
CA PHE A 65 -15.39 2.70 -16.31
C PHE A 65 -15.84 3.09 -14.90
N SER A 66 -15.96 4.39 -14.60
CA SER A 66 -16.37 4.86 -13.27
C SER A 66 -17.79 4.43 -12.91
N VAL A 67 -18.72 4.49 -13.88
CA VAL A 67 -20.12 4.04 -13.66
C VAL A 67 -20.18 2.52 -13.48
N ASP A 68 -19.50 1.75 -14.32
CA ASP A 68 -19.44 0.29 -14.19
C ASP A 68 -18.81 -0.13 -12.87
N ARG A 69 -17.71 0.52 -12.47
CA ARG A 69 -17.05 0.30 -11.18
C ARG A 69 -18.00 0.58 -10.01
N PHE A 70 -18.68 1.72 -10.04
CA PHE A 70 -19.63 2.11 -9.00
C PHE A 70 -20.78 1.11 -8.87
N THR A 71 -21.34 0.68 -10.01
CA THR A 71 -22.42 -0.30 -10.06
C THR A 71 -21.98 -1.67 -9.53
N ASN A 72 -20.81 -2.15 -9.96
CA ASN A 72 -20.26 -3.42 -9.48
C ASN A 72 -20.01 -3.37 -7.97
N ARG A 73 -19.43 -2.29 -7.49
CA ARG A 73 -19.07 -2.13 -6.09
C ARG A 73 -20.27 -2.05 -5.16
N LEU A 74 -21.36 -1.37 -5.56
CA LEU A 74 -22.52 -1.10 -4.69
C LEU A 74 -23.70 -2.06 -4.87
N TRP A 75 -23.80 -2.77 -6.00
CA TRP A 75 -24.90 -3.69 -6.29
C TRP A 75 -24.44 -5.12 -6.57
N ASP A 76 -23.50 -5.31 -7.49
CA ASP A 76 -23.12 -6.66 -7.90
C ASP A 76 -22.34 -7.38 -6.80
N TYR A 77 -21.34 -6.75 -6.22
CA TYR A 77 -20.53 -7.36 -5.16
C TYR A 77 -21.36 -7.64 -3.89
N PRO A 78 -22.19 -6.70 -3.39
CA PRO A 78 -23.15 -7.01 -2.30
C PRO A 78 -24.10 -8.17 -2.58
N ALA A 79 -24.51 -8.36 -3.84
CA ALA A 79 -25.34 -9.51 -4.21
C ALA A 79 -24.57 -10.84 -4.11
N VAL A 80 -23.28 -10.84 -4.57
CA VAL A 80 -22.39 -12.01 -4.45
C VAL A 80 -22.17 -12.35 -2.97
N THR A 81 -21.76 -11.39 -2.15
CA THR A 81 -21.47 -11.63 -0.72
C THR A 81 -22.70 -12.09 0.06
N ARG A 82 -23.90 -11.55 -0.24
CA ARG A 82 -25.16 -12.02 0.35
C ARG A 82 -25.41 -13.49 0.04
N GLY A 83 -25.14 -13.93 -1.19
CA GLY A 83 -25.26 -15.34 -1.59
C GLY A 83 -24.32 -16.26 -0.83
N LEU A 84 -23.16 -15.73 -0.40
CA LEU A 84 -22.12 -16.49 0.30
C LEU A 84 -22.27 -16.46 1.84
N ALA A 85 -23.14 -15.66 2.41
CA ALA A 85 -23.22 -15.39 3.85
C ALA A 85 -23.39 -16.64 4.73
N ARG A 86 -23.91 -17.74 4.18
CA ARG A 86 -24.11 -19.03 4.89
C ARG A 86 -23.04 -20.08 4.58
N SER A 87 -22.15 -19.83 3.62
CA SER A 87 -21.21 -20.81 3.09
C SER A 87 -19.83 -20.81 3.79
N PHE A 88 -19.57 -19.78 4.59
CA PHE A 88 -18.30 -19.58 5.28
C PHE A 88 -18.51 -19.35 6.76
N ASP A 89 -17.48 -19.67 7.54
CA ASP A 89 -17.45 -19.45 8.98
C ASP A 89 -17.02 -18.04 9.32
N VAL A 90 -16.04 -17.49 8.56
CA VAL A 90 -15.50 -16.14 8.72
C VAL A 90 -15.39 -15.45 7.35
N PHE A 91 -15.57 -14.14 7.36
CA PHE A 91 -15.35 -13.25 6.22
C PHE A 91 -14.24 -12.27 6.56
N HIS A 92 -13.23 -12.14 5.70
CA HIS A 92 -12.18 -11.16 5.85
C HIS A 92 -12.19 -10.21 4.64
N ILE A 93 -12.67 -8.99 4.83
CA ILE A 93 -12.59 -7.93 3.83
C ILE A 93 -11.21 -7.30 3.96
N VAL A 94 -10.36 -7.49 2.94
CA VAL A 94 -8.95 -7.09 3.00
C VAL A 94 -8.69 -5.61 2.74
N ASP A 95 -9.71 -4.85 2.29
CA ASP A 95 -9.64 -3.40 2.13
C ASP A 95 -10.86 -2.72 2.77
N HIS A 96 -10.62 -1.83 3.71
CA HIS A 96 -11.65 -1.03 4.40
C HIS A 96 -12.54 -0.22 3.45
N SER A 97 -12.06 0.10 2.26
CA SER A 97 -12.86 0.81 1.27
C SER A 97 -14.04 -0.03 0.75
N TYR A 98 -14.00 -1.35 0.96
CA TYR A 98 -15.08 -2.32 0.71
C TYR A 98 -15.90 -2.68 1.95
N ALA A 99 -15.70 -2.01 3.08
CA ALA A 99 -16.38 -2.34 4.33
C ALA A 99 -17.92 -2.22 4.26
N HIS A 100 -18.49 -1.56 3.24
CA HIS A 100 -19.95 -1.57 3.00
C HIS A 100 -20.51 -2.98 2.74
N LEU A 101 -19.65 -3.95 2.36
CA LEU A 101 -20.05 -5.35 2.19
C LEU A 101 -20.43 -6.03 3.52
N VAL A 102 -19.96 -5.49 4.67
CA VAL A 102 -20.39 -5.97 6.01
C VAL A 102 -21.90 -5.93 6.16
N HIS A 103 -22.58 -4.97 5.52
CA HIS A 103 -24.07 -4.90 5.56
C HIS A 103 -24.78 -6.09 4.89
N THR A 104 -24.06 -6.94 4.17
CA THR A 104 -24.60 -8.14 3.51
C THR A 104 -23.99 -9.44 4.04
N LEU A 105 -23.12 -9.35 5.02
CA LEU A 105 -22.42 -10.44 5.69
C LEU A 105 -22.81 -10.52 7.16
N PRO A 106 -22.56 -11.64 7.87
CA PRO A 106 -22.67 -11.70 9.33
C PRO A 106 -21.62 -10.78 9.98
N PRO A 107 -22.00 -9.64 10.59
CA PRO A 107 -21.04 -8.67 11.10
C PRO A 107 -20.13 -9.24 12.18
N ASP A 108 -20.67 -10.04 13.09
CA ASP A 108 -20.01 -10.71 14.21
C ASP A 108 -18.89 -11.68 13.77
N ARG A 109 -18.96 -12.19 12.53
CA ARG A 109 -17.97 -13.08 11.91
C ARG A 109 -17.21 -12.42 10.77
N THR A 110 -17.21 -11.09 10.71
CA THR A 110 -16.50 -10.34 9.68
C THR A 110 -15.33 -9.57 10.28
N LEU A 111 -14.14 -9.84 9.76
CA LEU A 111 -12.92 -9.06 9.96
C LEU A 111 -12.77 -8.07 8.80
N VAL A 112 -12.32 -6.85 9.06
CA VAL A 112 -11.95 -5.88 8.03
C VAL A 112 -10.54 -5.39 8.30
N THR A 113 -9.67 -5.38 7.27
CA THR A 113 -8.37 -4.71 7.35
C THR A 113 -8.53 -3.24 7.00
N CYS A 114 -8.06 -2.36 7.88
CA CYS A 114 -8.06 -0.91 7.71
C CYS A 114 -6.63 -0.42 7.47
N HIS A 115 -6.32 -0.05 6.23
CA HIS A 115 -4.98 0.36 5.81
C HIS A 115 -4.68 1.81 6.17
N ASP A 116 -5.65 2.70 6.05
CA ASP A 116 -5.55 4.12 6.40
C ASP A 116 -6.94 4.73 6.65
N LEU A 117 -7.00 6.00 7.00
CA LEU A 117 -8.24 6.74 7.17
C LEU A 117 -8.54 7.74 6.04
N ASP A 118 -7.74 7.76 4.98
CA ASP A 118 -7.91 8.73 3.87
C ASP A 118 -9.28 8.59 3.20
N THR A 119 -9.79 7.37 3.07
CA THR A 119 -11.14 7.09 2.56
C THR A 119 -12.21 7.83 3.36
N PHE A 120 -11.99 8.06 4.66
CA PHE A 120 -12.99 8.62 5.59
C PHE A 120 -12.78 10.10 5.90
N ARG A 121 -11.76 10.77 5.33
CA ARG A 121 -11.45 12.20 5.61
C ARG A 121 -12.64 13.11 5.42
N SER A 122 -13.39 12.94 4.34
CA SER A 122 -14.57 13.79 4.06
C SER A 122 -15.66 13.75 5.13
N ILE A 123 -15.63 12.77 6.04
CA ILE A 123 -16.57 12.65 7.16
C ILE A 123 -15.90 12.87 8.52
N LEU A 124 -14.62 12.54 8.67
CA LEU A 124 -13.86 12.72 9.91
C LEU A 124 -13.26 14.12 10.02
N GLU A 125 -12.87 14.71 8.89
CA GLU A 125 -12.23 16.03 8.78
C GLU A 125 -12.91 16.88 7.69
N PRO A 126 -14.23 17.16 7.78
CA PRO A 126 -15.00 17.78 6.70
C PRO A 126 -14.53 19.18 6.29
N ALA A 127 -13.82 19.89 7.17
CA ALA A 127 -13.22 21.19 6.88
C ALA A 127 -12.01 21.09 5.95
N HIS A 128 -11.31 19.96 5.95
CA HIS A 128 -10.08 19.74 5.18
C HIS A 128 -10.28 18.87 3.93
N ASP A 129 -11.44 18.21 3.78
CA ASP A 129 -11.76 17.41 2.58
C ASP A 129 -13.23 17.62 2.18
N VAL A 130 -13.45 18.66 1.36
CA VAL A 130 -14.80 19.02 0.89
C VAL A 130 -15.16 18.15 -0.32
N ARG A 131 -16.16 17.27 -0.16
CA ARG A 131 -16.66 16.37 -1.20
C ARG A 131 -18.15 16.54 -1.42
N SER A 132 -18.63 16.07 -2.57
CA SER A 132 -20.06 16.08 -2.89
C SER A 132 -20.88 15.31 -1.85
N PHE A 133 -22.17 15.66 -1.74
CA PHE A 133 -23.10 14.95 -0.85
C PHE A 133 -23.14 13.44 -1.12
N MET A 134 -23.20 13.03 -2.39
CA MET A 134 -23.20 11.61 -2.79
C MET A 134 -21.94 10.88 -2.35
N PHE A 135 -20.77 11.49 -2.53
CA PHE A 135 -19.50 10.92 -2.09
C PHE A 135 -19.52 10.72 -0.57
N ARG A 136 -19.90 11.73 0.19
CA ARG A 136 -20.00 11.67 1.65
C ARG A 136 -21.02 10.64 2.15
N ALA A 137 -22.17 10.49 1.47
CA ALA A 137 -23.15 9.46 1.79
C ALA A 137 -22.60 8.06 1.58
N MET A 138 -21.89 7.82 0.46
CA MET A 138 -21.19 6.56 0.21
C MET A 138 -20.12 6.30 1.27
N THR A 139 -19.28 7.29 1.57
CA THR A 139 -18.25 7.19 2.62
C THR A 139 -18.83 6.85 3.98
N ARG A 140 -19.96 7.48 4.37
CA ARG A 140 -20.67 7.14 5.61
C ARG A 140 -21.17 5.69 5.62
N ARG A 141 -21.66 5.18 4.48
CA ARG A 141 -22.10 3.78 4.36
C ARG A 141 -20.92 2.81 4.53
N ILE A 142 -19.76 3.11 3.91
CA ILE A 142 -18.53 2.31 4.08
C ILE A 142 -18.09 2.34 5.55
N PHE A 143 -18.05 3.51 6.15
CA PHE A 143 -17.63 3.69 7.54
C PHE A 143 -18.59 3.01 8.54
N ALA A 144 -19.90 3.06 8.29
CA ALA A 144 -20.89 2.33 9.06
C ALA A 144 -20.68 0.81 8.97
N GLY A 145 -20.35 0.29 7.79
CA GLY A 145 -19.95 -1.11 7.61
C GLY A 145 -18.71 -1.47 8.42
N LEU A 146 -17.67 -0.63 8.35
CA LEU A 146 -16.44 -0.83 9.14
C LEU A 146 -16.75 -0.88 10.65
N ARG A 147 -17.59 0.02 11.16
CA ARG A 147 -18.02 0.05 12.57
C ARG A 147 -18.82 -1.17 12.98
N SER A 148 -19.55 -1.78 12.05
CA SER A 148 -20.37 -2.97 12.30
C SER A 148 -19.58 -4.27 12.28
N ALA A 149 -18.37 -4.29 11.69
CA ALA A 149 -17.53 -5.48 11.63
C ALA A 149 -17.21 -6.04 13.01
N GLY A 150 -17.13 -7.35 13.17
CA GLY A 150 -16.80 -8.01 14.43
C GLY A 150 -15.44 -7.63 14.96
N HIS A 151 -14.48 -7.40 14.06
CA HIS A 151 -13.15 -6.90 14.40
C HIS A 151 -12.54 -6.10 13.25
N VAL A 152 -11.65 -5.15 13.56
CA VAL A 152 -10.88 -4.38 12.58
C VAL A 152 -9.39 -4.58 12.85
N ALA A 153 -8.64 -5.05 11.84
CA ALA A 153 -7.20 -5.12 11.88
C ALA A 153 -6.63 -3.88 11.19
N CYS A 154 -5.68 -3.20 11.82
CA CYS A 154 -4.99 -2.04 11.27
C CYS A 154 -3.54 -2.42 10.95
N ASP A 155 -2.97 -1.83 9.90
CA ASP A 155 -1.59 -2.13 9.48
C ASP A 155 -0.54 -1.51 10.41
N THR A 156 -0.91 -0.47 11.20
CA THR A 156 -0.02 0.24 12.13
C THR A 156 -0.77 0.66 13.39
N GLU A 157 -0.01 0.87 14.48
CA GLU A 157 -0.53 1.50 15.70
C GLU A 157 -1.07 2.90 15.41
N ALA A 158 -0.37 3.67 14.57
CA ALA A 158 -0.80 5.00 14.14
C ALA A 158 -2.20 4.98 13.49
N THR A 159 -2.47 4.00 12.62
CA THR A 159 -3.79 3.83 11.99
C THR A 159 -4.84 3.40 13.02
N ARG A 160 -4.50 2.45 13.92
CA ARG A 160 -5.40 2.00 14.98
C ARG A 160 -5.77 3.14 15.92
N ASP A 161 -4.79 3.89 16.39
CA ASP A 161 -5.01 4.97 17.34
C ASP A 161 -5.83 6.10 16.72
N ALA A 162 -5.59 6.43 15.46
CA ALA A 162 -6.41 7.37 14.73
C ALA A 162 -7.86 6.85 14.54
N LEU A 163 -8.03 5.55 14.28
CA LEU A 163 -9.36 4.92 14.15
C LEU A 163 -10.13 4.97 15.49
N VAL A 164 -9.48 4.66 16.59
CA VAL A 164 -10.06 4.73 17.93
C VAL A 164 -10.39 6.17 18.31
N ALA A 165 -9.42 7.09 18.20
CA ALA A 165 -9.58 8.46 18.66
C ALA A 165 -10.55 9.28 17.82
N ARG A 166 -10.47 9.18 16.48
CA ARG A 166 -11.27 9.99 15.55
C ARG A 166 -12.50 9.26 15.06
N GLY A 167 -12.42 7.93 14.91
CA GLY A 167 -13.50 7.08 14.44
C GLY A 167 -14.46 6.63 15.53
N GLY A 168 -14.05 6.73 16.80
CA GLY A 168 -14.85 6.25 17.96
C GLY A 168 -15.02 4.74 17.96
N PHE A 169 -13.98 3.99 17.58
CA PHE A 169 -13.99 2.53 17.63
C PHE A 169 -13.61 2.02 19.01
N ASP A 170 -14.18 0.89 19.39
CA ASP A 170 -13.81 0.19 20.61
C ASP A 170 -12.39 -0.41 20.47
N PRO A 171 -11.44 -0.04 21.34
CA PRO A 171 -10.09 -0.62 21.32
C PRO A 171 -10.06 -2.16 21.42
N ALA A 172 -11.04 -2.78 22.13
CA ALA A 172 -11.13 -4.23 22.24
C ALA A 172 -11.49 -4.92 20.91
N ARG A 173 -12.06 -4.19 19.96
CA ARG A 173 -12.43 -4.66 18.63
C ARG A 173 -11.46 -4.20 17.54
N THR A 174 -10.30 -3.69 17.94
CA THR A 174 -9.24 -3.29 17.01
C THR A 174 -7.93 -3.97 17.37
N SER A 175 -7.12 -4.30 16.39
CA SER A 175 -5.79 -4.87 16.57
C SER A 175 -4.84 -4.31 15.52
N VAL A 176 -3.54 -4.36 15.80
CA VAL A 176 -2.51 -4.09 14.80
C VAL A 176 -1.99 -5.43 14.26
N VAL A 177 -1.92 -5.55 12.94
CA VAL A 177 -1.38 -6.70 12.23
C VAL A 177 -0.48 -6.19 11.11
N LEU A 178 0.82 -6.30 11.31
CA LEU A 178 1.82 -5.69 10.43
C LEU A 178 2.02 -6.51 9.15
N ASN A 179 1.99 -5.85 7.99
CA ASN A 179 2.25 -6.48 6.69
C ASN A 179 3.70 -6.95 6.56
N GLY A 180 3.96 -7.94 5.67
CA GLY A 180 5.29 -8.35 5.25
C GLY A 180 5.70 -7.75 3.90
N PRO A 181 7.00 -7.76 3.55
CA PRO A 181 7.45 -7.46 2.19
C PRO A 181 7.13 -8.64 1.26
N HIS A 182 6.99 -8.35 -0.06
CA HIS A 182 6.88 -9.45 -1.03
C HIS A 182 8.17 -10.30 -1.04
N PRO A 183 8.09 -11.64 -1.21
CA PRO A 183 9.25 -12.53 -1.20
C PRO A 183 10.36 -12.17 -2.20
N SER A 184 10.04 -11.53 -3.32
CA SER A 184 11.04 -11.01 -4.27
C SER A 184 11.86 -9.85 -3.70
N CYS A 185 11.37 -9.16 -2.65
CA CYS A 185 12.11 -8.07 -2.00
C CYS A 185 13.19 -8.67 -1.10
N THR A 186 14.37 -8.85 -1.67
CA THR A 186 15.56 -9.43 -1.04
C THR A 186 16.80 -8.76 -1.60
N PRO A 187 17.93 -8.69 -0.84
CA PRO A 187 19.20 -8.19 -1.36
C PRO A 187 19.82 -9.10 -2.43
N ALA A 188 19.39 -10.36 -2.51
CA ALA A 188 19.93 -11.32 -3.47
C ALA A 188 19.55 -10.94 -4.91
N ALA A 189 20.50 -11.08 -5.83
CA ALA A 189 20.29 -10.85 -7.25
C ALA A 189 19.28 -11.88 -7.82
N GLU A 190 18.42 -11.41 -8.72
CA GLU A 190 17.51 -12.23 -9.51
C GLU A 190 17.78 -11.96 -11.00
N PRO A 191 18.58 -12.80 -11.68
CA PRO A 191 19.16 -12.46 -12.98
C PRO A 191 18.14 -12.02 -14.04
N ALA A 192 16.98 -12.68 -14.13
CA ALA A 192 15.94 -12.32 -15.10
C ALA A 192 15.35 -10.94 -14.84
N ALA A 193 15.05 -10.64 -13.58
CA ALA A 193 14.51 -9.36 -13.15
C ALA A 193 15.56 -8.23 -13.25
N ASP A 194 16.80 -8.53 -12.94
CA ASP A 194 17.92 -7.57 -13.05
C ASP A 194 18.21 -7.21 -14.52
N VAL A 195 18.09 -8.15 -15.46
CA VAL A 195 18.17 -7.90 -16.90
C VAL A 195 17.00 -7.02 -17.37
N GLU A 196 15.78 -7.29 -16.90
CA GLU A 196 14.62 -6.47 -17.27
C GLU A 196 14.74 -5.04 -16.69
N ALA A 197 15.20 -4.89 -15.45
CA ALA A 197 15.47 -3.57 -14.88
C ALA A 197 16.55 -2.83 -15.67
N ALA A 198 17.60 -3.53 -16.15
CA ALA A 198 18.64 -2.94 -17.02
C ALA A 198 18.08 -2.57 -18.40
N ARG A 199 17.17 -3.34 -18.96
CA ARG A 199 16.47 -2.99 -20.21
C ARG A 199 15.66 -1.70 -20.09
N LEU A 200 14.95 -1.54 -18.97
CA LEU A 200 14.10 -0.37 -18.70
C LEU A 200 14.90 0.90 -18.39
N LEU A 201 16.00 0.78 -17.70
CA LEU A 201 16.74 1.90 -17.11
C LEU A 201 18.14 2.10 -17.70
N GLY A 202 18.57 1.23 -18.60
CA GLY A 202 19.96 1.15 -19.09
C GLY A 202 20.90 0.49 -18.07
N PRO A 203 22.20 0.34 -18.42
CA PRO A 203 23.20 -0.28 -17.53
C PRO A 203 23.30 0.45 -16.19
N ALA A 204 23.38 -0.32 -15.10
CA ALA A 204 23.59 0.23 -13.77
C ALA A 204 24.97 0.92 -13.65
N GLY A 205 25.10 1.88 -12.72
CA GLY A 205 26.37 2.52 -12.38
C GLY A 205 26.74 3.75 -13.23
N ARG A 206 26.01 4.06 -14.31
CA ARG A 206 26.24 5.28 -15.10
C ARG A 206 25.67 6.54 -14.46
N THR A 207 24.59 6.39 -13.69
CA THR A 207 23.90 7.46 -12.98
C THR A 207 23.57 7.03 -11.56
N THR A 208 23.47 7.98 -10.64
CA THR A 208 22.98 7.76 -9.28
C THR A 208 21.45 7.83 -9.28
N GLU A 209 20.79 6.70 -9.07
CA GLU A 209 19.35 6.59 -9.15
C GLU A 209 18.69 6.85 -7.79
N LEU A 210 17.83 7.88 -7.72
CA LEU A 210 16.89 8.09 -6.64
C LEU A 210 15.55 7.49 -7.07
N LEU A 211 14.97 6.62 -6.25
CA LEU A 211 13.72 5.92 -6.57
C LEU A 211 12.54 6.47 -5.76
N HIS A 212 11.43 6.67 -6.44
CA HIS A 212 10.13 6.85 -5.80
C HIS A 212 9.12 5.82 -6.35
N VAL A 213 8.46 5.08 -5.45
CA VAL A 213 7.43 4.12 -5.79
C VAL A 213 6.10 4.57 -5.21
N GLY A 214 5.09 4.78 -6.05
CA GLY A 214 3.76 5.19 -5.62
C GLY A 214 2.95 5.91 -6.69
N SER A 215 1.67 6.14 -6.41
CA SER A 215 0.76 6.91 -7.27
C SER A 215 1.09 8.41 -7.25
N THR A 216 0.38 9.19 -8.08
CA THR A 216 0.54 10.65 -8.20
C THR A 216 -0.47 11.46 -7.40
N ILE A 217 -1.20 10.83 -6.46
CA ILE A 217 -2.17 11.52 -5.61
C ILE A 217 -1.48 12.56 -4.70
N ALA A 218 -2.20 13.61 -4.34
CA ALA A 218 -1.63 14.78 -3.65
C ALA A 218 -0.83 14.44 -2.40
N ARG A 219 -1.33 13.50 -1.57
CA ARG A 219 -0.65 13.11 -0.32
C ARG A 219 0.75 12.49 -0.50
N LYS A 220 1.10 12.05 -1.72
CA LYS A 220 2.45 11.52 -2.04
C LYS A 220 3.48 12.62 -2.26
N ARG A 221 3.08 13.89 -2.25
CA ARG A 221 3.93 15.09 -2.30
C ARG A 221 5.00 15.00 -3.39
N ILE A 222 4.56 14.67 -4.61
CA ILE A 222 5.45 14.64 -5.79
C ILE A 222 6.07 16.02 -6.04
N ASP A 223 5.41 17.09 -5.64
CA ASP A 223 5.93 18.45 -5.68
C ASP A 223 7.21 18.62 -4.83
N VAL A 224 7.24 18.08 -3.62
CA VAL A 224 8.41 18.06 -2.74
C VAL A 224 9.51 17.20 -3.36
N LEU A 225 9.17 15.97 -3.81
CA LEU A 225 10.11 15.07 -4.48
C LEU A 225 10.86 15.76 -5.62
N LEU A 226 10.13 16.43 -6.52
CA LEU A 226 10.72 17.10 -7.69
C LEU A 226 11.63 18.25 -7.29
N ARG A 227 11.24 19.06 -6.30
CA ARG A 227 12.07 20.17 -5.78
C ARG A 227 13.34 19.66 -5.14
N VAL A 228 13.28 18.58 -4.34
CA VAL A 228 14.45 17.94 -3.72
C VAL A 228 15.40 17.41 -4.80
N VAL A 229 14.88 16.69 -5.79
CA VAL A 229 15.72 16.18 -6.90
C VAL A 229 16.39 17.33 -7.65
N ALA A 230 15.67 18.41 -7.94
CA ALA A 230 16.23 19.59 -8.60
C ALA A 230 17.34 20.23 -7.77
N ALA A 231 17.17 20.35 -6.45
CA ALA A 231 18.15 20.91 -5.54
C ALA A 231 19.42 20.03 -5.45
N VAL A 232 19.26 18.73 -5.24
CA VAL A 232 20.37 17.76 -5.19
C VAL A 232 21.17 17.76 -6.49
N ARG A 233 20.50 17.88 -7.65
CA ARG A 233 21.16 17.92 -8.95
C ARG A 233 22.05 19.14 -9.18
N ARG A 234 21.84 20.25 -8.49
CA ARG A 234 22.73 21.42 -8.61
C ARG A 234 24.16 21.10 -8.17
N GLU A 235 24.31 20.19 -7.21
CA GLU A 235 25.61 19.78 -6.68
C GLU A 235 26.09 18.45 -7.27
N ARG A 236 25.15 17.56 -7.66
CA ARG A 236 25.43 16.19 -8.13
C ARG A 236 24.71 15.93 -9.46
N GLN A 237 25.35 16.30 -10.54
CA GLN A 237 24.79 16.23 -11.90
C GLN A 237 24.53 14.79 -12.40
N ASP A 238 25.16 13.78 -11.78
CA ASP A 238 24.99 12.36 -12.08
C ASP A 238 23.65 11.76 -11.56
N VAL A 239 22.92 12.51 -10.72
CA VAL A 239 21.65 12.05 -10.13
C VAL A 239 20.53 12.06 -11.16
N ARG A 240 19.72 11.01 -11.19
CA ARG A 240 18.44 10.95 -11.88
C ARG A 240 17.32 10.40 -10.98
N LEU A 241 16.08 10.80 -11.24
CA LEU A 241 14.90 10.25 -10.58
C LEU A 241 14.32 9.09 -11.41
N VAL A 242 14.16 7.95 -10.79
CA VAL A 242 13.33 6.84 -11.29
C VAL A 242 12.02 6.84 -10.53
N ARG A 243 10.91 6.89 -11.25
CA ARG A 243 9.59 6.89 -10.65
C ARG A 243 8.76 5.73 -11.18
N VAL A 244 8.24 4.88 -10.27
CA VAL A 244 7.35 3.76 -10.57
C VAL A 244 5.95 4.06 -10.03
N GLY A 245 4.91 3.89 -10.84
CA GLY A 245 3.51 4.05 -10.40
C GLY A 245 2.68 5.01 -11.27
N GLY A 246 2.99 5.07 -12.56
CA GLY A 246 2.19 5.74 -13.57
C GLY A 246 2.60 7.19 -13.88
N PRO A 247 1.96 7.84 -14.84
CA PRO A 247 2.36 9.14 -15.36
C PRO A 247 2.09 10.28 -14.36
N PHE A 248 2.83 11.35 -14.50
CA PHE A 248 2.59 12.61 -13.78
C PHE A 248 1.24 13.26 -14.17
N THR A 249 0.65 13.99 -13.23
CA THR A 249 -0.49 14.88 -13.52
C THR A 249 -0.04 16.06 -14.41
N ALA A 250 -0.98 16.85 -14.90
CA ALA A 250 -0.69 18.04 -15.72
C ALA A 250 0.18 19.04 -14.92
N GLU A 251 -0.19 19.31 -13.68
CA GLU A 251 0.51 20.21 -12.76
C GLU A 251 1.93 19.71 -12.45
N GLN A 252 2.08 18.40 -12.20
CA GLN A 252 3.39 17.78 -11.95
C GLN A 252 4.29 17.86 -13.21
N ARG A 253 3.74 17.65 -14.41
CA ARG A 253 4.49 17.84 -15.67
C ARG A 253 4.95 19.28 -15.88
N THR A 254 4.11 20.25 -15.53
CA THR A 254 4.50 21.65 -15.56
C THR A 254 5.67 21.90 -14.62
N LEU A 255 5.59 21.42 -13.38
CA LEU A 255 6.68 21.56 -12.40
C LEU A 255 7.98 20.89 -12.87
N VAL A 256 7.90 19.71 -13.52
CA VAL A 256 9.08 19.06 -14.12
C VAL A 256 9.77 19.95 -15.14
N ARG A 257 9.00 20.61 -16.03
CA ARG A 257 9.54 21.57 -17.02
C ARG A 257 10.15 22.79 -16.36
N ASP A 258 9.43 23.40 -15.43
CA ASP A 258 9.86 24.62 -14.73
C ASP A 258 11.17 24.41 -13.94
N LEU A 259 11.39 23.18 -13.45
CA LEU A 259 12.61 22.77 -12.76
C LEU A 259 13.71 22.24 -13.69
N GLY A 260 13.46 22.15 -15.01
CA GLY A 260 14.41 21.62 -15.97
C GLY A 260 14.77 20.16 -15.78
N LEU A 261 13.86 19.36 -15.24
CA LEU A 261 14.11 17.96 -14.85
C LEU A 261 13.79 16.93 -15.95
N GLU A 262 13.21 17.32 -17.07
CA GLU A 262 12.76 16.39 -18.11
C GLU A 262 13.80 15.36 -18.55
N PRO A 263 15.10 15.70 -18.78
CA PRO A 263 16.10 14.73 -19.20
C PRO A 263 16.57 13.80 -18.08
N PHE A 264 16.19 14.07 -16.84
CA PHE A 264 16.73 13.43 -15.65
C PHE A 264 15.71 12.61 -14.88
N ILE A 265 14.53 12.39 -15.48
CA ILE A 265 13.45 11.60 -14.88
C ILE A 265 13.10 10.45 -15.82
N VAL A 266 13.07 9.24 -15.26
CA VAL A 266 12.52 8.06 -15.91
C VAL A 266 11.22 7.69 -15.21
N VAL A 267 10.10 7.73 -15.93
CA VAL A 267 8.79 7.30 -15.41
C VAL A 267 8.48 5.91 -15.95
N LEU A 268 8.36 4.96 -15.04
CA LEU A 268 7.99 3.59 -15.36
C LEU A 268 6.51 3.33 -15.00
N PRO A 269 5.84 2.45 -15.74
CA PRO A 269 4.51 1.97 -15.37
C PRO A 269 4.56 1.16 -14.07
N PHE A 270 3.42 0.59 -13.66
CA PHE A 270 3.45 -0.48 -12.66
C PHE A 270 4.26 -1.66 -13.21
N LEU A 271 5.17 -2.18 -12.39
CA LEU A 271 6.05 -3.31 -12.70
C LEU A 271 5.53 -4.56 -11.99
N ASP A 272 5.90 -5.73 -12.49
CA ASP A 272 5.79 -6.96 -11.72
C ASP A 272 6.71 -6.92 -10.49
N ARG A 273 6.46 -7.79 -9.52
CA ARG A 273 7.12 -7.76 -8.21
C ARG A 273 8.63 -8.00 -8.27
N ALA A 274 9.06 -8.93 -9.13
CA ALA A 274 10.47 -9.28 -9.29
C ALA A 274 11.25 -8.12 -9.93
N THR A 275 10.71 -7.55 -11.01
CA THR A 275 11.29 -6.39 -11.68
C THR A 275 11.33 -5.15 -10.76
N LEU A 276 10.27 -4.92 -9.97
CA LEU A 276 10.26 -3.83 -8.99
C LEU A 276 11.36 -4.03 -7.92
N ALA A 277 11.53 -5.25 -7.42
CA ALA A 277 12.59 -5.56 -6.45
C ALA A 277 14.00 -5.32 -7.06
N ALA A 278 14.20 -5.66 -8.34
CA ALA A 278 15.45 -5.32 -9.05
C ALA A 278 15.68 -3.82 -9.18
N VAL A 279 14.61 -3.04 -9.41
CA VAL A 279 14.69 -1.55 -9.43
C VAL A 279 15.03 -1.01 -8.04
N TYR A 280 14.48 -1.57 -6.97
CA TYR A 280 14.88 -1.22 -5.60
C TYR A 280 16.38 -1.51 -5.39
N ARG A 281 16.85 -2.75 -5.64
CA ARG A 281 18.27 -3.18 -5.41
C ARG A 281 19.29 -2.29 -6.09
N ARG A 282 19.01 -1.84 -7.32
CA ARG A 282 19.93 -0.99 -8.09
C ARG A 282 19.93 0.48 -7.69
N SER A 283 18.88 0.94 -7.02
CA SER A 283 18.71 2.35 -6.64
C SER A 283 19.64 2.74 -5.49
N ALA A 284 20.14 3.96 -5.53
CA ALA A 284 20.99 4.50 -4.47
C ALA A 284 20.20 4.77 -3.20
N LEU A 285 19.04 5.43 -3.35
CA LEU A 285 18.13 5.79 -2.25
C LEU A 285 16.69 5.67 -2.72
N VAL A 286 15.79 5.34 -1.80
CA VAL A 286 14.35 5.50 -1.98
C VAL A 286 13.89 6.75 -1.24
N LEU A 287 13.08 7.58 -1.91
CA LEU A 287 12.51 8.80 -1.36
C LEU A 287 11.00 8.65 -1.22
N LEU A 288 10.47 8.85 0.00
CA LEU A 288 9.03 8.78 0.25
C LEU A 288 8.55 10.03 0.99
N PRO A 289 8.34 11.17 0.31
CA PRO A 289 7.97 12.45 0.92
C PRO A 289 6.46 12.57 1.23
N SER A 290 5.81 11.46 1.48
CA SER A 290 4.37 11.42 1.70
C SER A 290 3.93 12.22 2.91
N GLU A 291 2.88 13.00 2.77
CA GLU A 291 2.23 13.73 3.88
C GLU A 291 1.52 12.75 4.84
N ARG A 292 0.99 11.65 4.29
CA ARG A 292 0.26 10.62 5.04
C ARG A 292 0.46 9.25 4.39
N GLU A 293 0.60 8.25 5.23
CA GLU A 293 0.65 6.82 4.89
C GLU A 293 -0.10 6.01 5.95
N GLY A 294 -0.64 4.88 5.54
CA GLY A 294 -1.19 3.92 6.49
C GLY A 294 -0.16 2.91 6.98
N PHE A 295 0.78 2.49 6.09
CA PHE A 295 1.87 1.58 6.43
C PHE A 295 3.20 2.02 5.83
N GLY A 296 3.27 2.21 4.52
CA GLY A 296 4.52 2.54 3.84
C GLY A 296 5.22 1.31 3.27
N LEU A 297 4.49 0.43 2.56
CA LEU A 297 5.07 -0.73 1.86
C LEU A 297 6.36 -0.39 1.09
N PRO A 298 6.47 0.75 0.35
CA PRO A 298 7.71 1.08 -0.35
C PRO A 298 8.93 1.25 0.57
N VAL A 299 8.74 1.68 1.83
CA VAL A 299 9.83 1.71 2.82
C VAL A 299 10.27 0.30 3.16
N LEU A 300 9.31 -0.57 3.50
CA LEU A 300 9.61 -1.95 3.86
C LEU A 300 10.25 -2.73 2.71
N GLU A 301 9.74 -2.58 1.49
CA GLU A 301 10.27 -3.21 0.28
C GLU A 301 11.71 -2.74 -0.03
N ALA A 302 11.97 -1.44 0.09
CA ALA A 302 13.31 -0.87 -0.07
C ALA A 302 14.30 -1.44 0.94
N LEU A 303 13.94 -1.43 2.23
CA LEU A 303 14.76 -1.99 3.31
C LEU A 303 15.03 -3.48 3.10
N ALA A 304 14.01 -4.26 2.69
CA ALA A 304 14.16 -5.67 2.37
C ALA A 304 15.10 -5.92 1.19
N CYS A 305 15.12 -5.04 0.20
CA CYS A 305 16.08 -5.07 -0.92
C CYS A 305 17.47 -4.54 -0.56
N GLY A 306 17.70 -4.07 0.67
CA GLY A 306 18.95 -3.48 1.13
C GLY A 306 19.16 -2.06 0.58
N THR A 307 18.13 -1.36 0.19
CA THR A 307 18.19 0.02 -0.33
C THR A 307 17.84 1.00 0.79
N PRO A 308 18.74 1.93 1.16
CA PRO A 308 18.47 2.93 2.16
C PRO A 308 17.33 3.87 1.77
N VAL A 309 16.63 4.40 2.77
CA VAL A 309 15.41 5.19 2.60
C VAL A 309 15.55 6.54 3.30
N VAL A 310 15.07 7.59 2.63
CA VAL A 310 14.73 8.88 3.24
C VAL A 310 13.21 9.05 3.12
N ALA A 311 12.55 9.25 4.23
CA ALA A 311 11.10 9.29 4.31
C ALA A 311 10.59 10.50 5.11
N SER A 312 9.33 10.84 4.94
CA SER A 312 8.67 11.84 5.79
C SER A 312 8.64 11.40 7.24
N ASP A 313 8.81 12.36 8.13
CA ASP A 313 8.69 12.20 9.57
C ASP A 313 7.21 12.15 9.99
N ILE A 314 6.60 10.98 9.79
CA ILE A 314 5.22 10.68 10.18
C ILE A 314 5.15 9.33 10.90
N ASP A 315 4.21 9.18 11.82
CA ASP A 315 4.13 8.05 12.74
C ASP A 315 4.14 6.68 12.04
N ALA A 316 3.33 6.49 11.00
CA ALA A 316 3.27 5.22 10.28
C ALA A 316 4.63 4.84 9.63
N LEU A 317 5.37 5.82 9.08
CA LEU A 317 6.68 5.55 8.48
C LEU A 317 7.76 5.32 9.54
N ARG A 318 7.67 6.00 10.70
CA ARG A 318 8.52 5.71 11.85
C ARG A 318 8.29 4.32 12.41
N GLU A 319 7.02 3.90 12.50
CA GLU A 319 6.66 2.57 12.96
C GLU A 319 7.23 1.47 12.04
N VAL A 320 7.23 1.67 10.72
CA VAL A 320 7.75 0.69 9.77
C VAL A 320 9.27 0.78 9.64
N GLY A 321 9.84 1.97 9.49
CA GLY A 321 11.25 2.17 9.21
C GLY A 321 12.15 2.13 10.45
N GLY A 322 11.63 2.50 11.64
CA GLY A 322 12.41 2.57 12.87
C GLY A 322 13.67 3.43 12.73
N ALA A 323 14.76 2.99 13.32
CA ALA A 323 16.06 3.67 13.24
C ALA A 323 16.80 3.43 11.91
N ALA A 324 16.29 2.54 11.03
CA ALA A 324 16.95 2.21 9.76
C ALA A 324 16.67 3.23 8.64
N VAL A 325 15.76 4.17 8.87
CA VAL A 325 15.33 5.20 7.89
C VAL A 325 15.74 6.58 8.38
N GLN A 326 16.14 7.44 7.45
CA GLN A 326 16.33 8.86 7.73
C GLN A 326 15.01 9.61 7.51
N TYR A 327 14.65 10.48 8.45
CA TYR A 327 13.36 11.18 8.42
C TYR A 327 13.55 12.68 8.24
N CYS A 328 12.66 13.26 7.42
CA CYS A 328 12.60 14.71 7.19
C CYS A 328 11.17 15.21 7.38
N PRO A 329 10.98 16.46 7.84
CA PRO A 329 9.65 17.07 7.85
C PRO A 329 9.03 17.05 6.44
N PRO A 330 7.74 16.71 6.27
CA PRO A 330 7.14 16.45 4.95
C PRO A 330 7.28 17.59 3.92
N GLU A 331 7.35 18.85 4.38
CA GLU A 331 7.35 20.05 3.51
C GLU A 331 8.73 20.72 3.41
N ASP A 332 9.69 20.32 4.22
CA ASP A 332 11.00 20.98 4.33
C ASP A 332 11.98 20.49 3.25
N VAL A 333 11.90 21.11 2.07
CA VAL A 333 12.77 20.76 0.92
C VAL A 333 14.26 20.90 1.25
N GLU A 334 14.65 21.84 2.13
CA GLU A 334 16.05 22.06 2.52
C GLU A 334 16.56 20.89 3.37
N ALA A 335 15.81 20.50 4.40
CA ALA A 335 16.14 19.33 5.21
C ALA A 335 16.23 18.05 4.38
N TRP A 336 15.29 17.84 3.45
CA TRP A 336 15.34 16.73 2.50
C TRP A 336 16.59 16.76 1.63
N THR A 337 16.90 17.92 1.05
CA THR A 337 18.07 18.09 0.17
C THR A 337 19.37 17.76 0.91
N THR A 338 19.54 18.33 2.11
CA THR A 338 20.70 18.08 2.97
C THR A 338 20.83 16.60 3.33
N THR A 339 19.73 15.96 3.72
CA THR A 339 19.72 14.54 4.10
C THR A 339 20.08 13.63 2.93
N VAL A 340 19.48 13.88 1.76
CA VAL A 340 19.74 13.10 0.54
C VAL A 340 21.18 13.31 0.08
N ALA A 341 21.68 14.54 0.02
CA ALA A 341 23.06 14.84 -0.35
C ALA A 341 24.06 14.18 0.61
N GLY A 342 23.80 14.27 1.92
CA GLY A 342 24.61 13.61 2.95
C GLY A 342 24.67 12.09 2.81
N ALA A 343 23.53 11.45 2.54
CA ALA A 343 23.44 10.00 2.31
C ALA A 343 24.21 9.58 1.03
N LEU A 344 24.14 10.38 -0.04
CA LEU A 344 24.90 10.11 -1.26
C LEU A 344 26.40 10.33 -1.08
N THR A 345 26.82 11.28 -0.25
CA THR A 345 28.22 11.47 0.15
C THR A 345 28.71 10.30 0.98
N GLU A 346 27.93 9.85 1.97
CA GLU A 346 28.24 8.63 2.73
C GLU A 346 28.43 7.42 1.82
N ARG A 347 27.56 7.25 0.81
CA ARG A 347 27.69 6.16 -0.16
C ARG A 347 29.01 6.19 -0.91
N GLY A 348 29.51 7.37 -1.28
CA GLY A 348 30.75 7.53 -2.05
C GLY A 348 32.02 7.48 -1.20
N GLU A 349 31.99 8.05 -0.01
CA GLU A 349 33.19 8.32 0.79
C GLU A 349 33.33 7.39 2.01
N ARG A 350 32.23 6.77 2.47
CA ARG A 350 32.19 5.97 3.70
C ARG A 350 31.52 4.60 3.47
N PRO A 351 32.14 3.71 2.66
CA PRO A 351 31.54 2.44 2.23
C PRO A 351 31.16 1.52 3.40
N ASP A 352 31.91 1.56 4.50
CA ASP A 352 31.60 0.75 5.69
C ASP A 352 30.32 1.23 6.39
N GLN A 353 30.14 2.55 6.51
CA GLN A 353 28.92 3.14 7.08
C GLN A 353 27.72 2.86 6.17
N TRP A 354 27.91 3.00 4.87
CA TRP A 354 26.89 2.68 3.89
C TRP A 354 26.46 1.21 3.97
N THR A 355 27.40 0.29 4.10
CA THR A 355 27.15 -1.15 4.26
C THR A 355 26.42 -1.42 5.58
N ALA A 356 26.83 -0.78 6.67
CA ALA A 356 26.13 -0.89 7.96
C ALA A 356 24.67 -0.38 7.88
N ARG A 357 24.43 0.73 7.17
CA ARG A 357 23.08 1.27 6.95
C ARG A 357 22.20 0.30 6.17
N ARG A 358 22.72 -0.31 5.10
CA ARG A 358 22.01 -1.33 4.32
C ARG A 358 21.66 -2.55 5.18
N ARG A 359 22.61 -3.01 6.00
CA ARG A 359 22.40 -4.13 6.92
C ARG A 359 21.32 -3.82 7.94
N ALA A 360 21.36 -2.65 8.58
CA ALA A 360 20.34 -2.21 9.53
C ALA A 360 18.94 -2.18 8.88
N GLY A 361 18.85 -1.76 7.61
CA GLY A 361 17.62 -1.83 6.81
C GLY A 361 17.11 -3.26 6.67
N ASN A 362 17.97 -4.20 6.27
CA ASN A 362 17.58 -5.60 6.12
C ASN A 362 17.17 -6.24 7.46
N GLU A 363 17.90 -5.96 8.54
CA GLU A 363 17.54 -6.42 9.90
C GLU A 363 16.17 -5.89 10.32
N ARG A 364 15.88 -4.61 10.02
CA ARG A 364 14.56 -4.04 10.29
C ARG A 364 13.46 -4.72 9.46
N ALA A 365 13.67 -4.90 8.17
CA ALA A 365 12.70 -5.55 7.29
C ALA A 365 12.43 -7.01 7.70
N ALA A 366 13.41 -7.73 8.22
CA ALA A 366 13.28 -9.10 8.69
C ALA A 366 12.32 -9.26 9.88
N SER A 367 12.02 -8.16 10.61
CA SER A 367 11.00 -8.18 11.67
C SER A 367 9.56 -8.21 11.19
N PHE A 368 9.35 -8.07 9.87
CA PHE A 368 8.05 -8.10 9.20
C PHE A 368 7.95 -9.35 8.34
N SER A 369 6.87 -10.11 8.46
CA SER A 369 6.67 -11.29 7.63
C SER A 369 5.19 -11.62 7.44
N TRP A 370 4.86 -12.15 6.27
CA TRP A 370 3.51 -12.66 5.99
C TRP A 370 3.16 -13.87 6.86
N SER A 371 4.14 -14.65 7.30
CA SER A 371 3.93 -15.77 8.24
C SER A 371 3.40 -15.26 9.58
N ARG A 372 4.01 -14.20 10.14
CA ARG A 372 3.52 -13.55 11.36
C ARG A 372 2.15 -12.93 11.14
N TYR A 373 1.97 -12.17 10.04
CA TYR A 373 0.69 -11.58 9.65
C TYR A 373 -0.44 -12.63 9.65
N THR A 374 -0.24 -13.75 8.95
CA THR A 374 -1.27 -14.79 8.84
C THR A 374 -1.51 -15.53 10.16
N THR A 375 -0.50 -15.69 11.00
CA THR A 375 -0.66 -16.27 12.35
C THR A 375 -1.53 -15.38 13.23
N GLU A 376 -1.30 -14.07 13.22
CA GLU A 376 -2.08 -13.10 13.98
C GLU A 376 -3.53 -13.01 13.42
N VAL A 377 -3.71 -12.98 12.11
CA VAL A 377 -5.01 -13.02 11.46
C VAL A 377 -5.78 -14.31 11.76
N ALA A 378 -5.11 -15.47 11.74
CA ALA A 378 -5.73 -16.76 12.07
C ALA A 378 -6.24 -16.80 13.53
N ALA A 379 -5.51 -16.16 14.46
CA ALA A 379 -5.97 -16.00 15.84
C ALA A 379 -7.23 -15.10 15.93
N LEU A 380 -7.31 -14.04 15.10
CA LEU A 380 -8.51 -13.20 15.02
C LEU A 380 -9.71 -13.98 14.48
N TYR A 381 -9.53 -14.82 13.45
CA TYR A 381 -10.61 -15.68 12.96
C TYR A 381 -11.14 -16.63 14.04
N THR A 382 -10.24 -17.25 14.78
CA THR A 382 -10.62 -18.16 15.88
C THR A 382 -11.43 -17.43 16.96
N ARG A 383 -11.01 -16.21 17.33
CA ARG A 383 -11.75 -15.35 18.28
C ARG A 383 -13.15 -15.02 17.79
N LEU A 384 -13.30 -14.63 16.53
CA LEU A 384 -14.60 -14.28 15.93
C LEU A 384 -15.58 -15.45 15.96
N VAL A 385 -15.11 -16.67 15.65
CA VAL A 385 -15.97 -17.86 15.68
C VAL A 385 -16.35 -18.25 17.10
N SER A 386 -15.41 -18.13 18.06
CA SER A 386 -15.68 -18.47 19.47
C SER A 386 -16.61 -17.46 20.16
N ALA A 387 -16.63 -16.22 19.72
CA ALA A 387 -17.50 -15.17 20.25
C ALA A 387 -18.89 -15.12 19.58
N ALA A 388 -19.03 -15.74 18.40
CA ALA A 388 -20.29 -15.76 17.68
C ALA A 388 -21.31 -16.69 18.37
N PRO A 389 -22.60 -16.31 18.48
CA PRO A 389 -23.64 -17.21 19.01
C PRO A 389 -23.71 -18.46 18.15
N THR A 390 -23.90 -19.62 18.82
CA THR A 390 -24.03 -20.94 18.18
C THR A 390 -25.12 -20.88 17.10
N ARG A 391 -24.79 -21.36 15.89
CA ARG A 391 -25.80 -21.54 14.84
C ARG A 391 -26.86 -22.52 15.33
N THR A 392 -28.03 -22.02 15.70
CA THR A 392 -29.24 -22.84 15.89
C THR A 392 -29.90 -23.16 14.54
#